data_673002089690cda58cefa949b66635c5
#
_entry.id   673002089690cda58cefa949b66635c5
#
_cell.length_a   1.000
_cell.length_b   1.000
_cell.length_c   1.000
_cell.angle_alpha   90.00
_cell.angle_beta   90.00
_cell.angle_gamma   90.00
#
_symmetry.space_group_name_H-M   'P 1'
#
loop_
_entity.id
_entity.type
_entity.pdbx_description
1 polymer ?
#
loop_
_entity_poly.entity_id
_entity_poly.type
_entity_poly.pdbx_seq_one_letter_code
_entity_poly.pdbx_strand_id
1 'polypeptide(L)'
;DLNILIAQSEEGNPDAKFYLGSLYYIGRELKQDYSKALELFKEASERGNIAATFNLGVIYAKGRGVKIDEKKAFEYYKKAAFGGLPQAQYNYAIWLREGRVEDPKPIEAMEWFKVSSNKNFDRSLIELAKGYEDGTAGRRDYREAVKLYRRARANEDNRDNSPYLNSTFYLGKLYLRGLGVAKDEKKGLRFIKEAANGNVNDAIIE
;
A
#
# COMPACT_ATOMS: atom_id res chain seq x y z
N ASP A 1 20.87 -13.73 13.81
CA ASP A 1 21.40 -15.09 13.66
C ASP A 1 20.26 -16.04 13.27
N LEU A 2 20.40 -16.72 12.13
CA LEU A 2 19.37 -17.60 11.57
C LEU A 2 19.04 -18.79 12.51
N ASN A 3 20.02 -19.33 13.21
CA ASN A 3 19.81 -20.44 14.14
C ASN A 3 18.93 -20.05 15.34
N ILE A 4 19.11 -18.83 15.85
CA ILE A 4 18.26 -18.30 16.92
C ILE A 4 16.84 -18.11 16.41
N LEU A 5 16.69 -17.59 15.20
CA LEU A 5 15.36 -17.39 14.58
C LEU A 5 14.61 -18.72 14.37
N ILE A 6 15.33 -19.76 13.93
CA ILE A 6 14.76 -21.10 13.75
C ILE A 6 14.32 -21.65 15.12
N ALA A 7 15.17 -21.62 16.14
CA ALA A 7 14.83 -22.11 17.48
C ALA A 7 13.60 -21.39 18.05
N GLN A 8 13.55 -20.06 17.99
CA GLN A 8 12.38 -19.29 18.44
C GLN A 8 11.10 -19.60 17.65
N SER A 9 11.25 -19.87 16.35
CA SER A 9 10.12 -20.29 15.52
C SER A 9 9.60 -21.66 15.92
N GLU A 10 10.48 -22.61 16.27
CA GLU A 10 10.13 -23.95 16.77
C GLU A 10 9.47 -23.88 18.14
N GLU A 11 9.89 -22.97 19.01
CA GLU A 11 9.24 -22.66 20.28
C GLU A 11 7.86 -22.01 20.12
N GLY A 12 7.48 -21.64 18.89
CA GLY A 12 6.18 -21.12 18.54
C GLY A 12 6.03 -19.61 18.64
N ASN A 13 7.14 -18.84 18.71
CA ASN A 13 7.09 -17.40 18.68
C ASN A 13 6.50 -16.91 17.34
N PRO A 14 5.38 -16.15 17.33
CA PRO A 14 4.69 -15.73 16.10
C PRO A 14 5.53 -14.77 15.24
N ASP A 15 6.34 -13.91 15.86
CA ASP A 15 7.21 -13.00 15.14
C ASP A 15 8.36 -13.73 14.48
N ALA A 16 8.96 -14.69 15.18
CA ALA A 16 10.00 -15.54 14.61
C ALA A 16 9.47 -16.37 13.42
N LYS A 17 8.27 -16.94 13.54
CA LYS A 17 7.60 -17.63 12.43
C LYS A 17 7.37 -16.71 11.24
N PHE A 18 6.91 -15.49 11.49
CA PHE A 18 6.73 -14.47 10.43
C PHE A 18 8.05 -14.14 9.74
N TYR A 19 9.12 -13.88 10.48
CA TYR A 19 10.43 -13.56 9.89
C TYR A 19 11.01 -14.74 9.12
N LEU A 20 10.96 -15.95 9.67
CA LEU A 20 11.43 -17.17 8.99
C LEU A 20 10.61 -17.45 7.71
N GLY A 21 9.29 -17.29 7.77
CA GLY A 21 8.40 -17.36 6.61
C GLY A 21 8.74 -16.34 5.54
N SER A 22 9.14 -15.13 5.94
CA SER A 22 9.57 -14.07 5.03
C SER A 22 10.90 -14.42 4.33
N LEU A 23 11.85 -15.04 5.02
CA LEU A 23 13.09 -15.51 4.42
C LEU A 23 12.83 -16.60 3.36
N TYR A 24 11.96 -17.57 3.64
CA TYR A 24 11.53 -18.57 2.64
C TYR A 24 10.77 -17.96 1.47
N TYR A 25 9.93 -16.96 1.74
CA TYR A 25 9.16 -16.28 0.69
C TYR A 25 10.04 -15.48 -0.28
N ILE A 26 11.05 -14.78 0.22
CA ILE A 26 11.95 -13.94 -0.58
C ILE A 26 13.06 -14.78 -1.23
N GLY A 27 13.52 -15.83 -0.57
CA GLY A 27 14.65 -16.64 -1.02
C GLY A 27 16.02 -15.98 -0.73
N ARG A 28 16.10 -15.18 0.33
CA ARG A 28 17.37 -14.66 0.87
C ARG A 28 17.81 -15.52 2.02
N GLU A 29 19.12 -15.80 2.12
CA GLU A 29 19.74 -16.65 3.16
C GLU A 29 19.25 -18.11 3.15
N LEU A 30 17.99 -18.34 2.76
CA LEU A 30 17.39 -19.65 2.58
C LEU A 30 16.90 -19.80 1.13
N LYS A 31 16.92 -21.04 0.62
CA LYS A 31 16.33 -21.34 -0.68
C LYS A 31 14.84 -21.00 -0.65
N GLN A 32 14.35 -20.29 -1.67
CA GLN A 32 12.93 -19.91 -1.78
C GLN A 32 12.03 -21.16 -1.70
N ASP A 33 11.06 -21.08 -0.81
CA ASP A 33 10.05 -22.12 -0.60
C ASP A 33 8.72 -21.48 -0.16
N TYR A 34 7.82 -21.30 -1.13
CA TYR A 34 6.52 -20.70 -0.86
C TYR A 34 5.61 -21.59 0.00
N SER A 35 5.79 -22.92 -0.03
CA SER A 35 4.99 -23.83 0.79
C SER A 35 5.34 -23.69 2.27
N LYS A 36 6.64 -23.68 2.59
CA LYS A 36 7.11 -23.41 3.95
C LYS A 36 6.73 -22.03 4.44
N ALA A 37 6.88 -21.00 3.57
CA ALA A 37 6.45 -19.65 3.91
C ALA A 37 4.94 -19.61 4.27
N LEU A 38 4.10 -20.29 3.49
CA LEU A 38 2.67 -20.37 3.72
C LEU A 38 2.34 -21.00 5.08
N GLU A 39 2.98 -22.12 5.42
CA GLU A 39 2.79 -22.80 6.72
C GLU A 39 3.17 -21.89 7.88
N LEU A 40 4.36 -21.30 7.84
CA LEU A 40 4.84 -20.40 8.87
C LEU A 40 3.97 -19.15 9.03
N PHE A 41 3.50 -18.57 7.93
CA PHE A 41 2.58 -17.43 8.01
C PHE A 41 1.20 -17.82 8.56
N LYS A 42 0.68 -19.02 8.27
CA LYS A 42 -0.56 -19.52 8.89
C LYS A 42 -0.42 -19.62 10.40
N GLU A 43 0.61 -20.30 10.86
CA GLU A 43 0.86 -20.47 12.30
C GLU A 43 1.08 -19.13 13.01
N ALA A 44 1.84 -18.21 12.40
CA ALA A 44 2.03 -16.87 12.94
C ALA A 44 0.71 -16.06 12.99
N SER A 45 -0.11 -16.13 11.94
CA SER A 45 -1.41 -15.45 11.85
C SER A 45 -2.42 -15.97 12.87
N GLU A 46 -2.45 -17.28 13.12
CA GLU A 46 -3.30 -17.93 14.13
C GLU A 46 -2.93 -17.46 15.54
N ARG A 47 -1.66 -17.13 15.77
CA ARG A 47 -1.14 -16.57 17.02
C ARG A 47 -1.18 -15.04 17.08
N GLY A 48 -1.88 -14.40 16.13
CA GLY A 48 -2.17 -12.96 16.15
C GLY A 48 -1.14 -12.07 15.43
N ASN A 49 -0.14 -12.65 14.72
CA ASN A 49 0.76 -11.82 13.92
C ASN A 49 0.03 -11.26 12.68
N ILE A 50 -0.23 -9.95 12.72
CA ILE A 50 -1.02 -9.25 11.69
C ILE A 50 -0.24 -9.15 10.37
N ALA A 51 1.08 -9.01 10.41
CA ALA A 51 1.90 -8.97 9.20
C ALA A 51 1.89 -10.32 8.46
N ALA A 52 1.89 -11.45 9.20
CA ALA A 52 1.70 -12.76 8.63
C ALA A 52 0.31 -12.91 8.00
N THR A 53 -0.73 -12.41 8.67
CA THR A 53 -2.10 -12.38 8.12
C THR A 53 -2.14 -11.63 6.78
N PHE A 54 -1.50 -10.47 6.69
CA PHE A 54 -1.38 -9.70 5.44
C PHE A 54 -0.64 -10.50 4.36
N ASN A 55 0.48 -11.14 4.69
CA ASN A 55 1.26 -11.93 3.73
C ASN A 55 0.48 -13.14 3.19
N LEU A 56 -0.39 -13.76 4.00
CA LEU A 56 -1.34 -14.77 3.50
C LEU A 56 -2.25 -14.19 2.42
N GLY A 57 -2.77 -12.99 2.61
CA GLY A 57 -3.53 -12.29 1.58
C GLY A 57 -2.74 -12.12 0.28
N VAL A 58 -1.47 -11.70 0.38
CA VAL A 58 -0.58 -11.57 -0.78
C VAL A 58 -0.32 -12.91 -1.48
N ILE A 59 -0.11 -13.98 -0.72
CA ILE A 59 0.11 -15.34 -1.24
C ILE A 59 -1.09 -15.81 -2.05
N TYR A 60 -2.29 -15.72 -1.49
CA TYR A 60 -3.52 -16.14 -2.18
C TYR A 60 -3.87 -15.24 -3.38
N ALA A 61 -3.61 -13.92 -3.29
CA ALA A 61 -3.83 -12.99 -4.39
C ALA A 61 -2.91 -13.26 -5.59
N LYS A 62 -1.67 -13.70 -5.34
CA LYS A 62 -0.64 -13.93 -6.38
C LYS A 62 -0.47 -15.40 -6.78
N GLY A 63 -1.09 -16.33 -6.08
CA GLY A 63 -0.95 -17.77 -6.35
C GLY A 63 0.47 -18.30 -6.07
N ARG A 64 1.18 -17.75 -5.06
CA ARG A 64 2.54 -18.19 -4.74
C ARG A 64 2.52 -19.44 -3.87
N GLY A 65 2.87 -20.59 -4.46
CA GLY A 65 2.80 -21.90 -3.80
C GLY A 65 1.40 -22.46 -3.59
N VAL A 66 0.36 -21.73 -4.03
CA VAL A 66 -1.05 -22.14 -4.00
C VAL A 66 -1.77 -21.61 -5.24
N LYS A 67 -2.96 -22.13 -5.55
CA LYS A 67 -3.82 -21.53 -6.57
C LYS A 67 -4.28 -20.14 -6.10
N ILE A 68 -4.45 -19.23 -7.06
CA ILE A 68 -5.06 -17.91 -6.80
C ILE A 68 -6.44 -18.13 -6.20
N ASP A 69 -6.70 -17.43 -5.09
CA ASP A 69 -8.00 -17.45 -4.40
C ASP A 69 -8.29 -16.02 -3.92
N GLU A 70 -8.99 -15.26 -4.76
CA GLU A 70 -9.30 -13.87 -4.47
C GLU A 70 -10.20 -13.71 -3.24
N LYS A 71 -11.12 -14.66 -2.99
CA LYS A 71 -11.99 -14.61 -1.81
C LYS A 71 -11.17 -14.74 -0.53
N LYS A 72 -10.26 -15.73 -0.47
CA LYS A 72 -9.35 -15.87 0.68
C LYS A 72 -8.43 -14.68 0.83
N ALA A 73 -7.86 -14.18 -0.27
CA ALA A 73 -7.00 -12.99 -0.23
C ALA A 73 -7.74 -11.79 0.36
N PHE A 74 -9.00 -11.56 -0.07
CA PHE A 74 -9.84 -10.49 0.44
C PHE A 74 -10.10 -10.61 1.95
N GLU A 75 -10.46 -11.80 2.43
CA GLU A 75 -10.68 -12.04 3.86
C GLU A 75 -9.42 -11.82 4.70
N TYR A 76 -8.24 -12.24 4.20
CA TYR A 76 -6.97 -11.97 4.87
C TYR A 76 -6.61 -10.48 4.87
N TYR A 77 -6.81 -9.77 3.76
CA TYR A 77 -6.60 -8.32 3.73
C TYR A 77 -7.55 -7.60 4.68
N LYS A 78 -8.83 -7.98 4.70
CA LYS A 78 -9.82 -7.46 5.63
C LYS A 78 -9.39 -7.68 7.08
N LYS A 79 -9.06 -8.92 7.46
CA LYS A 79 -8.60 -9.26 8.82
C LYS A 79 -7.38 -8.43 9.22
N ALA A 80 -6.39 -8.31 8.36
CA ALA A 80 -5.19 -7.52 8.63
C ALA A 80 -5.45 -6.00 8.66
N ALA A 81 -6.40 -5.50 7.86
CA ALA A 81 -6.84 -4.10 7.87
C ALA A 81 -7.52 -3.73 9.19
N PHE A 82 -8.42 -4.57 9.69
CA PHE A 82 -9.03 -4.43 11.02
C PHE A 82 -7.99 -4.59 12.14
N GLY A 83 -6.95 -5.38 11.94
CA GLY A 83 -5.79 -5.47 12.82
C GLY A 83 -4.90 -4.22 12.80
N GLY A 84 -5.22 -3.25 11.96
CA GLY A 84 -4.60 -1.94 11.97
C GLY A 84 -3.32 -1.80 11.12
N LEU A 85 -2.99 -2.76 10.25
CA LEU A 85 -1.82 -2.66 9.38
C LEU A 85 -2.11 -1.72 8.19
N PRO A 86 -1.37 -0.60 8.01
CA PRO A 86 -1.67 0.39 6.97
C PRO A 86 -1.62 -0.18 5.54
N GLN A 87 -0.68 -1.08 5.25
CA GLN A 87 -0.57 -1.76 3.97
C GLN A 87 -1.80 -2.63 3.67
N ALA A 88 -2.33 -3.30 4.69
CA ALA A 88 -3.53 -4.12 4.56
C ALA A 88 -4.77 -3.24 4.36
N GLN A 89 -4.87 -2.13 5.09
CA GLN A 89 -5.94 -1.14 4.94
C GLN A 89 -5.98 -0.58 3.51
N TYR A 90 -4.82 -0.26 2.95
CA TYR A 90 -4.68 0.16 1.56
C TYR A 90 -5.14 -0.92 0.58
N ASN A 91 -4.64 -2.16 0.71
CA ASN A 91 -4.99 -3.24 -0.21
C ASN A 91 -6.48 -3.61 -0.13
N TYR A 92 -7.03 -3.64 1.08
CA TYR A 92 -8.46 -3.87 1.29
C TYR A 92 -9.31 -2.77 0.63
N ALA A 93 -8.90 -1.50 0.79
CA ALA A 93 -9.56 -0.36 0.14
C ALA A 93 -9.51 -0.44 -1.40
N ILE A 94 -8.36 -0.80 -1.98
CA ILE A 94 -8.24 -1.02 -3.44
C ILE A 94 -9.23 -2.08 -3.90
N TRP A 95 -9.30 -3.21 -3.21
CA TRP A 95 -10.18 -4.32 -3.60
C TRP A 95 -11.67 -4.00 -3.43
N LEU A 96 -12.04 -3.22 -2.41
CA LEU A 96 -13.39 -2.67 -2.26
C LEU A 96 -13.75 -1.74 -3.42
N ARG A 97 -12.84 -0.84 -3.79
CA ARG A 97 -13.06 0.11 -4.89
C ARG A 97 -13.20 -0.59 -6.24
N GLU A 98 -12.36 -1.60 -6.50
CA GLU A 98 -12.35 -2.37 -7.75
C GLU A 98 -13.48 -3.40 -7.85
N GLY A 99 -14.14 -3.74 -6.74
CA GLY A 99 -15.18 -4.76 -6.75
C GLY A 99 -14.68 -6.16 -7.07
N ARG A 100 -13.48 -6.54 -6.58
CA ARG A 100 -12.83 -7.81 -6.98
C ARG A 100 -13.56 -9.07 -6.49
N VAL A 101 -14.25 -8.98 -5.38
CA VAL A 101 -14.93 -10.14 -4.74
C VAL A 101 -16.43 -9.88 -4.56
N GLU A 102 -16.81 -8.64 -4.36
CA GLU A 102 -18.17 -8.14 -4.17
C GLU A 102 -18.37 -6.86 -4.98
N ASP A 103 -19.58 -6.32 -5.02
CA ASP A 103 -19.85 -5.07 -5.74
C ASP A 103 -18.93 -3.92 -5.30
N PRO A 104 -18.50 -3.05 -6.23
CA PRO A 104 -17.62 -1.93 -5.91
C PRO A 104 -18.18 -1.02 -4.82
N LYS A 105 -17.35 -0.71 -3.82
CA LYS A 105 -17.69 0.14 -2.68
C LYS A 105 -16.73 1.34 -2.56
N PRO A 106 -16.79 2.29 -3.50
CA PRO A 106 -15.81 3.39 -3.56
C PRO A 106 -15.83 4.28 -2.31
N ILE A 107 -17.01 4.52 -1.72
CA ILE A 107 -17.13 5.37 -0.51
C ILE A 107 -16.46 4.66 0.69
N GLU A 108 -16.74 3.38 0.92
CA GLU A 108 -16.10 2.60 1.97
C GLU A 108 -14.58 2.51 1.77
N ALA A 109 -14.14 2.37 0.52
CA ALA A 109 -12.71 2.39 0.19
C ALA A 109 -12.04 3.71 0.59
N MET A 110 -12.70 4.87 0.38
CA MET A 110 -12.16 6.17 0.80
C MET A 110 -12.01 6.28 2.32
N GLU A 111 -12.94 5.72 3.10
CA GLU A 111 -12.80 5.67 4.56
C GLU A 111 -11.57 4.83 4.97
N TRP A 112 -11.33 3.70 4.33
CA TRP A 112 -10.13 2.89 4.59
C TRP A 112 -8.84 3.57 4.16
N PHE A 113 -8.81 4.28 3.01
CA PHE A 113 -7.67 5.11 2.64
C PHE A 113 -7.42 6.21 3.66
N LYS A 114 -8.47 6.83 4.22
CA LYS A 114 -8.35 7.83 5.29
C LYS A 114 -7.75 7.22 6.56
N VAL A 115 -8.22 6.06 7.00
CA VAL A 115 -7.67 5.34 8.16
C VAL A 115 -6.18 5.05 7.97
N SER A 116 -5.79 4.51 6.81
CA SER A 116 -4.40 4.21 6.47
C SER A 116 -3.54 5.48 6.35
N SER A 117 -4.08 6.56 5.77
CA SER A 117 -3.38 7.84 5.61
C SER A 117 -3.09 8.53 6.96
N ASN A 118 -3.90 8.30 7.99
CA ASN A 118 -3.63 8.79 9.35
C ASN A 118 -2.35 8.20 9.94
N LYS A 119 -1.90 7.05 9.44
CA LYS A 119 -0.61 6.42 9.77
C LYS A 119 0.51 6.81 8.80
N ASN A 120 0.32 7.86 8.00
CA ASN A 120 1.24 8.36 6.98
C ASN A 120 1.64 7.30 5.93
N PHE A 121 0.73 6.39 5.58
CA PHE A 121 0.98 5.47 4.49
C PHE A 121 0.82 6.21 3.15
N ASP A 122 1.94 6.45 2.46
CA ASP A 122 2.04 7.36 1.32
C ASP A 122 1.08 7.03 0.17
N ARG A 123 0.91 5.74 -0.14
CA ARG A 123 -0.03 5.30 -1.19
C ARG A 123 -1.47 5.67 -0.85
N SER A 124 -1.86 5.55 0.42
CA SER A 124 -3.21 5.93 0.86
C SER A 124 -3.41 7.44 0.87
N LEU A 125 -2.37 8.22 1.18
CA LEU A 125 -2.42 9.67 1.06
C LEU A 125 -2.71 10.10 -0.39
N ILE A 126 -2.09 9.44 -1.37
CA ILE A 126 -2.30 9.72 -2.80
C ILE A 126 -3.72 9.35 -3.24
N GLU A 127 -4.20 8.15 -2.89
CA GLU A 127 -5.54 7.71 -3.28
C GLU A 127 -6.64 8.58 -2.63
N LEU A 128 -6.46 8.98 -1.37
CA LEU A 128 -7.36 9.90 -0.70
C LEU A 128 -7.34 11.30 -1.34
N ALA A 129 -6.15 11.79 -1.74
CA ALA A 129 -6.02 13.06 -2.45
C ALA A 129 -6.76 13.06 -3.79
N LYS A 130 -6.64 11.98 -4.57
CA LYS A 130 -7.43 11.79 -5.81
C LYS A 130 -8.93 11.81 -5.52
N GLY A 131 -9.36 11.14 -4.45
CA GLY A 131 -10.76 11.14 -4.02
C GLY A 131 -11.28 12.55 -3.66
N TYR A 132 -10.44 13.44 -3.15
CA TYR A 132 -10.81 14.86 -2.97
C TYR A 132 -10.78 15.64 -4.28
N GLU A 133 -9.95 15.28 -5.26
CA GLU A 133 -9.96 15.91 -6.59
C GLU A 133 -11.24 15.60 -7.38
N ASP A 134 -11.70 14.35 -7.34
CA ASP A 134 -12.89 13.92 -8.11
C ASP A 134 -14.19 13.99 -7.30
N GLY A 135 -14.13 14.12 -5.98
CA GLY A 135 -15.26 14.19 -5.06
C GLY A 135 -15.69 12.82 -4.49
N THR A 136 -15.02 11.72 -4.81
CA THR A 136 -15.34 10.38 -4.29
C THR A 136 -15.11 10.27 -2.77
N ALA A 137 -14.20 11.08 -2.22
CA ALA A 137 -13.97 11.19 -0.77
C ALA A 137 -15.01 12.11 -0.07
N GLY A 138 -16.11 12.42 -0.73
CA GLY A 138 -17.15 13.34 -0.28
C GLY A 138 -17.28 14.57 -1.19
N ARG A 139 -17.18 15.79 -0.63
CA ARG A 139 -17.15 16.99 -1.46
C ARG A 139 -15.76 17.20 -2.07
N ARG A 140 -15.73 17.59 -3.36
CA ARG A 140 -14.48 17.98 -4.04
C ARG A 140 -13.76 19.10 -3.27
N ASP A 141 -12.50 18.87 -2.91
CA ASP A 141 -11.65 19.81 -2.19
C ASP A 141 -10.19 19.73 -2.64
N TYR A 142 -9.83 20.56 -3.61
CA TYR A 142 -8.46 20.64 -4.12
C TYR A 142 -7.45 21.13 -3.07
N ARG A 143 -7.85 21.90 -2.04
CA ARG A 143 -6.96 22.34 -0.99
C ARG A 143 -6.56 21.17 -0.10
N GLU A 144 -7.51 20.30 0.22
CA GLU A 144 -7.23 19.08 0.98
C GLU A 144 -6.39 18.11 0.16
N ALA A 145 -6.68 17.95 -1.15
CA ALA A 145 -5.86 17.14 -2.05
C ALA A 145 -4.39 17.62 -2.06
N VAL A 146 -4.15 18.93 -2.18
CA VAL A 146 -2.79 19.51 -2.11
C VAL A 146 -2.08 19.19 -0.80
N LYS A 147 -2.76 19.28 0.34
CA LYS A 147 -2.16 18.93 1.64
C LYS A 147 -1.73 17.47 1.70
N LEU A 148 -2.58 16.56 1.22
CA LEU A 148 -2.30 15.13 1.22
C LEU A 148 -1.14 14.77 0.28
N TYR A 149 -1.09 15.34 -0.93
CA TYR A 149 0.05 15.15 -1.83
C TYR A 149 1.35 15.71 -1.25
N ARG A 150 1.31 16.87 -0.57
CA ARG A 150 2.49 17.40 0.13
C ARG A 150 2.96 16.48 1.24
N ARG A 151 2.04 15.86 2.00
CA ARG A 151 2.39 14.87 3.02
C ARG A 151 3.04 13.63 2.39
N ALA A 152 2.47 13.10 1.32
CA ALA A 152 3.04 11.94 0.61
C ALA A 152 4.43 12.26 0.00
N ARG A 153 4.66 13.52 -0.41
CA ARG A 153 5.94 14.00 -0.94
C ARG A 153 6.98 14.31 0.14
N ALA A 154 6.58 14.52 1.40
CA ALA A 154 7.48 14.92 2.48
C ALA A 154 8.46 13.82 2.92
N ASN A 155 8.26 12.58 2.50
CA ASN A 155 9.17 11.48 2.78
C ASN A 155 10.39 11.54 1.85
N GLU A 156 11.35 12.42 2.18
CA GLU A 156 12.52 12.74 1.36
C GLU A 156 13.52 11.57 1.22
N ASP A 157 13.51 10.63 2.16
CA ASP A 157 14.38 9.45 2.11
C ASP A 157 14.03 8.51 0.94
N ASN A 158 12.88 8.73 0.30
CA ASN A 158 12.33 7.92 -0.78
C ASN A 158 12.07 8.72 -2.07
N ARG A 159 12.94 9.68 -2.42
CA ARG A 159 12.74 10.57 -3.60
C ARG A 159 12.57 9.83 -4.94
N ASP A 160 13.16 8.65 -5.05
CA ASP A 160 13.08 7.82 -6.28
C ASP A 160 11.98 6.76 -6.20
N ASN A 161 11.15 6.78 -5.15
CA ASN A 161 10.06 5.83 -5.03
C ASN A 161 8.76 6.34 -5.67
N SER A 162 7.94 5.40 -6.13
CA SER A 162 6.69 5.68 -6.83
C SER A 162 5.74 6.64 -6.08
N PRO A 163 5.51 6.54 -4.75
CA PRO A 163 4.62 7.48 -4.06
C PRO A 163 5.13 8.92 -4.06
N TYR A 164 6.43 9.14 -3.84
CA TYR A 164 7.01 10.48 -3.90
C TYR A 164 6.83 11.10 -5.29
N LEU A 165 7.20 10.35 -6.33
CA LEU A 165 7.14 10.81 -7.72
C LEU A 165 5.68 11.04 -8.17
N ASN A 166 4.76 10.13 -7.83
CA ASN A 166 3.34 10.29 -8.14
C ASN A 166 2.76 11.54 -7.46
N SER A 167 3.03 11.75 -6.17
CA SER A 167 2.56 12.94 -5.46
C SER A 167 3.15 14.22 -6.05
N THR A 168 4.41 14.20 -6.48
CA THR A 168 5.08 15.32 -7.16
C THR A 168 4.40 15.62 -8.50
N PHE A 169 4.07 14.61 -9.30
CA PHE A 169 3.35 14.76 -10.54
C PHE A 169 1.96 15.41 -10.35
N TYR A 170 1.15 14.88 -9.44
CA TYR A 170 -0.18 15.44 -9.17
C TYR A 170 -0.12 16.86 -8.62
N LEU A 171 0.84 17.18 -7.75
CA LEU A 171 1.07 18.56 -7.32
C LEU A 171 1.44 19.46 -8.49
N GLY A 172 2.27 18.99 -9.43
CA GLY A 172 2.60 19.72 -10.64
C GLY A 172 1.36 20.10 -11.45
N LYS A 173 0.45 19.15 -11.68
CA LYS A 173 -0.84 19.39 -12.37
C LYS A 173 -1.69 20.44 -11.64
N LEU A 174 -1.76 20.38 -10.31
CA LEU A 174 -2.53 21.33 -9.51
C LEU A 174 -1.93 22.75 -9.57
N TYR A 175 -0.60 22.90 -9.52
CA TYR A 175 0.06 24.20 -9.70
C TYR A 175 -0.16 24.79 -11.10
N LEU A 176 -0.11 23.98 -12.18
CA LEU A 176 -0.38 24.45 -13.56
C LEU A 176 -1.80 25.01 -13.69
N ARG A 177 -2.78 24.39 -13.02
CA ARG A 177 -4.19 24.75 -13.13
C ARG A 177 -4.64 25.78 -12.08
N GLY A 178 -3.86 26.05 -11.04
CA GLY A 178 -4.24 26.88 -9.90
C GLY A 178 -5.34 26.26 -9.03
N LEU A 179 -5.41 24.93 -8.97
CA LEU A 179 -6.44 24.21 -8.20
C LEU A 179 -5.95 23.94 -6.77
N GLY A 180 -6.64 24.50 -5.78
CA GLY A 180 -6.28 24.38 -4.36
C GLY A 180 -5.00 25.15 -3.95
N VAL A 181 -4.28 25.71 -4.90
CA VAL A 181 -3.08 26.55 -4.75
C VAL A 181 -3.11 27.69 -5.74
N ALA A 182 -2.32 28.75 -5.50
CA ALA A 182 -2.10 29.78 -6.51
C ALA A 182 -1.43 29.17 -7.75
N LYS A 183 -1.89 29.58 -8.94
CA LYS A 183 -1.32 29.13 -10.20
C LYS A 183 0.17 29.51 -10.28
N ASP A 184 1.01 28.54 -10.56
CA ASP A 184 2.46 28.71 -10.72
C ASP A 184 2.97 27.74 -11.80
N GLU A 185 2.99 28.21 -13.03
CA GLU A 185 3.38 27.38 -14.20
C GLU A 185 4.83 26.89 -14.09
N LYS A 186 5.73 27.76 -13.63
CA LYS A 186 7.16 27.43 -13.50
C LYS A 186 7.37 26.29 -12.49
N LYS A 187 6.71 26.37 -11.36
CA LYS A 187 6.77 25.34 -10.32
C LYS A 187 6.07 24.06 -10.77
N GLY A 188 4.91 24.18 -11.43
CA GLY A 188 4.16 23.04 -11.96
C GLY A 188 5.00 22.23 -12.97
N LEU A 189 5.60 22.90 -13.96
CA LEU A 189 6.47 22.25 -14.94
C LEU A 189 7.71 21.62 -14.29
N ARG A 190 8.32 22.29 -13.30
CA ARG A 190 9.44 21.71 -12.55
C ARG A 190 9.06 20.41 -11.87
N PHE A 191 7.91 20.36 -11.22
CA PHE A 191 7.42 19.16 -10.53
C PHE A 191 7.10 18.03 -11.51
N ILE A 192 6.48 18.32 -12.66
CA ILE A 192 6.22 17.31 -13.70
C ILE A 192 7.53 16.76 -14.25
N LYS A 193 8.52 17.63 -14.52
CA LYS A 193 9.84 17.21 -14.99
C LYS A 193 10.59 16.37 -13.96
N GLU A 194 10.50 16.73 -12.67
CA GLU A 194 11.08 15.95 -11.56
C GLU A 194 10.47 14.54 -11.51
N ALA A 195 9.15 14.44 -11.60
CA ALA A 195 8.45 13.16 -11.63
C ALA A 195 8.84 12.31 -12.86
N ALA A 196 8.86 12.90 -14.03
CA ALA A 196 9.24 12.22 -15.28
C ALA A 196 10.68 11.68 -15.25
N ASN A 197 11.62 12.44 -14.70
CA ASN A 197 13.03 12.02 -14.57
C ASN A 197 13.20 10.84 -13.61
N GLY A 198 12.29 10.69 -12.64
CA GLY A 198 12.24 9.55 -11.72
C GLY A 198 11.52 8.31 -12.27
N ASN A 199 11.20 8.27 -13.56
CA ASN A 199 10.55 7.13 -14.23
C ASN A 199 9.14 6.80 -13.70
N VAL A 200 8.30 7.81 -13.46
CA VAL A 200 6.88 7.61 -13.15
C VAL A 200 6.15 7.23 -14.44
N ASN A 201 5.62 6.03 -14.49
CA ASN A 201 4.87 5.53 -15.64
C ASN A 201 3.67 6.42 -16.01
N ASP A 202 3.05 7.08 -15.02
CA ASP A 202 1.90 7.96 -15.22
C ASP A 202 2.26 9.35 -15.80
N ALA A 203 3.53 9.75 -15.72
CA ALA A 203 4.00 11.05 -16.25
C ALA A 203 4.28 11.03 -17.76
N ILE A 204 4.27 9.86 -18.40
CA ILE A 204 4.63 9.66 -19.80
C ILE A 204 3.40 9.57 -20.72
N ILE A 205 2.18 9.48 -20.18
CA ILE A 205 0.96 9.09 -20.95
C ILE A 205 0.00 10.27 -21.21
N GLU A 206 0.37 11.51 -20.99
CA GLU A 206 -0.37 12.71 -21.42
C GLU A 206 0.58 13.68 -22.13
#